data_3a75373e8745ae822a5f707c7e75dafa
#
_entry.id   3a75373e8745ae822a5f707c7e75dafa
#
_cell.length_a   1.000
_cell.length_b   1.000
_cell.length_c   1.000
_cell.angle_alpha   90.00
_cell.angle_beta   90.00
_cell.angle_gamma   90.00
#
_symmetry.space_group_name_H-M   'P 1'
#
loop_
_entity.id
_entity.type
_entity.pdbx_description
1 polymer ?
#
loop_
_entity_poly.entity_id
_entity_poly.type
_entity_poly.pdbx_seq_one_letter_code
_entity_poly.pdbx_strand_id
1 'polypeptide(L)'
;SDGKTYIWLNSNASVDDSGEYGNNWSFSRVEFVPGTNEADGYAGDTFFLNKEQQYDQQVAVDFDARRLLVGSRKSGVRHFWIFDLDEVLALPLKEMTVSVTVGGGTGDGEKQTVERKIMGHDLNDCRVLGNFSFSAGTDKEHDVYSYSHQGHEINGDYIYFYEGNAVENSDDPGTYQSKAYVTVFNYNGRIVVPRTEVAAIADVNGLASEGFTQTGYAEGECIKVKEGKLYLGMACRDGSSSNRYANILVYDCVKKQ
;
A
#
# COMPACT_ATOMS: atom_id res chain seq x y z
N SER A 1 10.16 6.37 22.29
CA SER A 1 10.87 6.36 21.00
C SER A 1 12.36 6.40 21.30
N ASP A 2 13.13 5.59 20.61
CA ASP A 2 14.60 5.51 20.74
C ASP A 2 15.33 6.61 19.94
N GLY A 3 14.57 7.55 19.35
CA GLY A 3 15.10 8.64 18.51
C GLY A 3 15.47 8.21 17.08
N LYS A 4 15.17 6.99 16.71
CA LYS A 4 15.49 6.44 15.40
C LYS A 4 14.33 6.58 14.42
N THR A 5 14.63 6.70 13.14
CA THR A 5 13.68 6.64 12.04
C THR A 5 13.66 5.25 11.44
N TYR A 6 12.48 4.68 11.23
CA TYR A 6 12.32 3.37 10.61
C TYR A 6 11.49 3.47 9.33
N ILE A 7 11.88 2.69 8.34
CA ILE A 7 11.11 2.46 7.12
C ILE A 7 10.48 1.08 7.20
N TRP A 8 9.21 1.00 6.86
CA TRP A 8 8.50 -0.25 6.68
C TRP A 8 8.41 -0.55 5.19
N LEU A 9 8.76 -1.75 4.79
CA LEU A 9 8.82 -2.14 3.39
C LEU A 9 8.44 -3.61 3.20
N ASN A 10 8.01 -3.94 2.00
CA ASN A 10 7.74 -5.32 1.60
C ASN A 10 9.04 -6.11 1.54
N SER A 11 9.01 -7.36 1.96
CA SER A 11 10.18 -8.22 1.95
C SER A 11 9.85 -9.65 1.54
N ASN A 12 10.89 -10.44 1.23
CA ASN A 12 10.78 -11.83 0.77
C ASN A 12 9.85 -11.98 -0.43
N ALA A 13 10.10 -11.19 -1.46
CA ALA A 13 9.34 -11.24 -2.69
C ALA A 13 9.48 -12.60 -3.40
N SER A 14 8.39 -13.04 -3.99
CA SER A 14 8.28 -14.22 -4.84
C SER A 14 7.93 -13.79 -6.27
N VAL A 15 8.40 -14.54 -7.24
CA VAL A 15 8.02 -14.32 -8.64
C VAL A 15 6.59 -14.79 -8.85
N ASP A 16 5.79 -13.96 -9.47
CA ASP A 16 4.41 -14.27 -9.85
C ASP A 16 4.32 -15.08 -11.17
N ASP A 17 3.10 -15.32 -11.64
CA ASP A 17 2.89 -16.08 -12.89
C ASP A 17 3.42 -15.35 -14.13
N SER A 18 3.53 -14.03 -14.11
CA SER A 18 4.11 -13.23 -15.19
C SER A 18 5.64 -13.23 -15.21
N GLY A 19 6.28 -13.76 -14.16
CA GLY A 19 7.73 -13.76 -14.00
C GLY A 19 8.28 -12.52 -13.32
N GLU A 20 7.42 -11.70 -12.74
CA GLU A 20 7.81 -10.49 -12.02
C GLU A 20 7.81 -10.73 -10.50
N TYR A 21 8.70 -10.03 -9.79
CA TYR A 21 8.73 -10.06 -8.34
C TYR A 21 7.64 -9.13 -7.78
N GLY A 22 6.47 -9.68 -7.52
CA GLY A 22 5.31 -8.94 -7.04
C GLY A 22 4.65 -9.51 -5.79
N ASN A 23 4.83 -10.81 -5.53
CA ASN A 23 4.22 -11.48 -4.39
C ASN A 23 5.20 -11.51 -3.21
N ASN A 24 4.99 -10.67 -2.22
CA ASN A 24 5.78 -10.69 -1.00
C ASN A 24 5.03 -11.40 0.12
N TRP A 25 5.76 -12.18 0.90
CA TRP A 25 5.25 -13.00 2.00
C TRP A 25 5.40 -12.35 3.37
N SER A 26 6.12 -11.26 3.42
CA SER A 26 6.45 -10.58 4.67
C SER A 26 6.67 -9.11 4.44
N PHE A 27 6.79 -8.41 5.51
CA PHE A 27 7.23 -7.02 5.51
C PHE A 27 8.31 -6.84 6.57
N SER A 28 9.04 -5.75 6.49
CA SER A 28 10.17 -5.52 7.37
C SER A 28 10.24 -4.09 7.84
N ARG A 29 10.80 -3.92 9.02
CA ARG A 29 11.11 -2.63 9.61
C ARG A 29 12.62 -2.44 9.62
N VAL A 30 13.13 -1.46 8.90
CA VAL A 30 14.54 -1.16 8.76
C VAL A 30 14.84 0.20 9.34
N GLU A 31 15.92 0.33 10.12
CA GLU A 31 16.40 1.63 10.57
C GLU A 31 16.91 2.44 9.39
N PHE A 32 16.38 3.64 9.20
CA PHE A 32 16.85 4.57 8.18
C PHE A 32 18.03 5.37 8.74
N VAL A 33 19.21 5.18 8.15
CA VAL A 33 20.42 5.94 8.44
C VAL A 33 20.81 6.71 7.18
N PRO A 34 20.71 8.05 7.16
CA PRO A 34 21.05 8.86 5.99
C PRO A 34 22.48 8.60 5.51
N GLY A 35 22.64 8.44 4.19
CA GLY A 35 23.97 8.24 3.56
C GLY A 35 24.51 6.82 3.64
N THR A 36 23.78 5.85 4.19
CA THR A 36 24.12 4.44 4.11
C THR A 36 23.53 3.80 2.86
N ASN A 37 24.23 2.80 2.32
CA ASN A 37 23.74 1.97 1.25
C ASN A 37 23.40 0.58 1.82
N GLU A 38 22.14 0.21 1.80
CA GLU A 38 21.65 -1.06 2.31
C GLU A 38 22.02 -2.28 1.42
N ALA A 39 22.82 -2.06 0.36
CA ALA A 39 23.22 -3.13 -0.57
C ALA A 39 24.09 -4.21 0.09
N ASP A 40 24.74 -3.92 1.22
CA ASP A 40 25.71 -4.81 1.84
C ASP A 40 25.17 -5.70 2.97
N GLY A 41 23.89 -5.66 3.22
CA GLY A 41 23.27 -6.49 4.25
C GLY A 41 22.08 -5.82 4.92
N TYR A 42 20.97 -6.44 4.71
CA TYR A 42 19.69 -6.07 5.28
C TYR A 42 19.66 -6.44 6.77
N ALA A 43 19.71 -5.46 7.62
CA ALA A 43 19.53 -5.60 9.06
C ALA A 43 18.21 -4.96 9.49
N GLY A 44 17.16 -5.75 9.55
CA GLY A 44 15.84 -5.27 9.99
C GLY A 44 15.04 -6.39 10.62
N ASP A 45 14.02 -6.00 11.34
CA ASP A 45 13.03 -6.95 11.86
C ASP A 45 12.10 -7.37 10.74
N THR A 46 11.94 -8.66 10.53
CA THR A 46 11.00 -9.21 9.53
C THR A 46 9.76 -9.74 10.24
N PHE A 47 8.60 -9.43 9.69
CA PHE A 47 7.30 -9.79 10.22
C PHE A 47 6.51 -10.61 9.19
N PHE A 48 5.83 -11.65 9.68
CA PHE A 48 5.02 -12.53 8.85
C PHE A 48 3.58 -12.53 9.32
N LEU A 49 2.66 -12.40 8.37
CA LEU A 49 1.25 -12.66 8.58
C LEU A 49 0.84 -13.80 7.64
N ASN A 50 1.08 -15.03 8.06
CA ASN A 50 0.79 -16.23 7.26
C ASN A 50 -0.62 -16.76 7.54
N LYS A 51 -1.62 -15.88 7.59
CA LYS A 51 -3.01 -16.31 7.64
C LYS A 51 -3.47 -16.60 6.22
N GLU A 52 -3.66 -17.89 5.90
CA GLU A 52 -4.22 -18.34 4.63
C GLU A 52 -3.39 -18.04 3.36
N GLN A 53 -2.07 -18.02 3.46
CA GLN A 53 -1.18 -17.78 2.32
C GLN A 53 -1.52 -16.48 1.57
N GLN A 54 -1.58 -15.38 2.28
CA GLN A 54 -1.84 -14.06 1.72
C GLN A 54 -0.59 -13.48 1.05
N TYR A 55 -0.78 -12.81 -0.09
CA TYR A 55 0.29 -12.18 -0.85
C TYR A 55 0.19 -10.66 -0.79
N ASP A 56 1.21 -9.97 -1.28
CA ASP A 56 1.23 -8.52 -1.45
C ASP A 56 0.93 -7.80 -0.13
N GLN A 57 1.69 -8.17 0.91
CA GLN A 57 1.55 -7.58 2.23
C GLN A 57 2.12 -6.16 2.23
N GLN A 58 1.27 -5.20 2.53
CA GLN A 58 1.62 -3.80 2.67
C GLN A 58 1.19 -3.32 4.04
N VAL A 59 1.97 -2.42 4.62
CA VAL A 59 1.72 -1.95 5.98
C VAL A 59 1.57 -0.45 6.07
N ALA A 60 0.72 -0.03 6.99
CA ALA A 60 0.65 1.34 7.47
C ALA A 60 0.76 1.37 8.99
N VAL A 61 1.39 2.42 9.51
CA VAL A 61 1.64 2.56 10.94
C VAL A 61 1.15 3.92 11.42
N ASP A 62 0.23 3.88 12.39
CA ASP A 62 -0.08 5.02 13.22
C ASP A 62 0.75 4.94 14.49
N PHE A 63 1.80 5.74 14.54
CA PHE A 63 2.72 5.75 15.66
C PHE A 63 2.11 6.38 16.90
N ASP A 64 1.23 7.37 16.74
CA ASP A 64 0.61 8.09 17.85
C ASP A 64 -0.47 7.23 18.52
N ALA A 65 -1.32 6.58 17.75
CA ALA A 65 -2.33 5.64 18.25
C ALA A 65 -1.76 4.25 18.57
N ARG A 66 -0.49 3.98 18.27
CA ARG A 66 0.17 2.67 18.41
C ARG A 66 -0.58 1.55 17.70
N ARG A 67 -0.80 1.73 16.39
CA ARG A 67 -1.50 0.77 15.54
C ARG A 67 -0.67 0.37 14.33
N LEU A 68 -0.73 -0.90 13.98
CA LEU A 68 -0.21 -1.47 12.74
C LEU A 68 -1.39 -1.99 11.93
N LEU A 69 -1.52 -1.53 10.69
CA LEU A 69 -2.43 -2.07 9.69
C LEU A 69 -1.63 -2.91 8.70
N VAL A 70 -2.05 -4.15 8.48
CA VAL A 70 -1.51 -5.00 7.41
C VAL A 70 -2.61 -5.23 6.40
N GLY A 71 -2.39 -4.77 5.18
CA GLY A 71 -3.20 -5.09 4.01
C GLY A 71 -2.55 -6.21 3.21
N SER A 72 -3.35 -7.10 2.64
CA SER A 72 -2.88 -8.13 1.72
C SER A 72 -3.91 -8.42 0.64
N ARG A 73 -3.52 -9.21 -0.36
CA ARG A 73 -4.40 -9.62 -1.45
C ARG A 73 -4.34 -11.13 -1.64
N LYS A 74 -5.52 -11.75 -1.83
CA LYS A 74 -5.65 -13.14 -2.23
C LYS A 74 -6.83 -13.28 -3.19
N SER A 75 -6.58 -13.82 -4.38
CA SER A 75 -7.63 -14.11 -5.38
C SER A 75 -8.56 -12.92 -5.66
N GLY A 76 -8.00 -11.71 -5.78
CA GLY A 76 -8.76 -10.48 -6.04
C GLY A 76 -9.43 -9.85 -4.81
N VAL A 77 -9.36 -10.50 -3.65
CA VAL A 77 -9.89 -9.98 -2.39
C VAL A 77 -8.79 -9.25 -1.63
N ARG A 78 -9.07 -8.04 -1.18
CA ARG A 78 -8.24 -7.31 -0.23
C ARG A 78 -8.65 -7.66 1.19
N HIS A 79 -7.68 -7.97 2.03
CA HIS A 79 -7.85 -8.29 3.45
C HIS A 79 -7.06 -7.31 4.29
N PHE A 80 -7.61 -6.91 5.42
CA PHE A 80 -6.98 -5.99 6.36
C PHE A 80 -7.03 -6.56 7.76
N TRP A 81 -5.92 -6.43 8.51
CA TRP A 81 -5.80 -6.77 9.91
C TRP A 81 -5.17 -5.62 10.67
N ILE A 82 -5.72 -5.32 11.81
CA ILE A 82 -5.26 -4.26 12.70
C ILE A 82 -4.69 -4.89 13.96
N PHE A 83 -3.49 -4.48 14.34
CA PHE A 83 -2.78 -4.96 15.50
C PHE A 83 -2.37 -3.81 16.42
N ASP A 84 -2.11 -4.12 17.68
CA ASP A 84 -1.40 -3.23 18.57
C ASP A 84 0.10 -3.23 18.20
N LEU A 85 0.65 -2.05 17.98
CA LEU A 85 2.05 -1.91 17.54
C LEU A 85 3.03 -2.35 18.62
N ASP A 86 2.72 -2.14 19.90
CA ASP A 86 3.60 -2.54 20.98
C ASP A 86 3.62 -4.07 21.15
N GLU A 87 2.46 -4.72 21.02
CA GLU A 87 2.39 -6.20 20.99
C GLU A 87 3.21 -6.76 19.83
N VAL A 88 3.10 -6.17 18.63
CA VAL A 88 3.87 -6.59 17.43
C VAL A 88 5.38 -6.45 17.66
N LEU A 89 5.81 -5.31 18.20
CA LEU A 89 7.24 -5.04 18.44
C LEU A 89 7.85 -5.87 19.59
N ALA A 90 7.00 -6.44 20.44
CA ALA A 90 7.42 -7.33 21.52
C ALA A 90 7.44 -8.81 21.16
N LEU A 91 7.03 -9.18 19.95
CA LEU A 91 7.01 -10.57 19.52
C LEU A 91 8.41 -11.20 19.56
N PRO A 92 8.54 -12.48 19.98
CA PRO A 92 9.80 -13.18 19.92
C PRO A 92 10.21 -13.49 18.48
N LEU A 93 11.51 -13.58 18.22
CA LEU A 93 12.03 -14.11 16.98
C LEU A 93 11.79 -15.61 16.89
N LYS A 94 11.31 -16.07 15.73
CA LYS A 94 11.11 -17.49 15.41
C LYS A 94 11.76 -17.81 14.06
N GLU A 95 12.25 -19.04 13.91
CA GLU A 95 12.60 -19.57 12.60
C GLU A 95 11.30 -19.93 11.86
N MET A 96 11.12 -19.36 10.69
CA MET A 96 9.98 -19.61 9.82
C MET A 96 10.46 -20.15 8.48
N THR A 97 9.75 -21.15 7.96
CA THR A 97 10.01 -21.66 6.60
C THR A 97 9.01 -21.01 5.65
N VAL A 98 9.51 -20.34 4.65
CA VAL A 98 8.72 -19.71 3.58
C VAL A 98 9.08 -20.33 2.24
N SER A 99 8.05 -20.63 1.45
CA SER A 99 8.23 -21.09 0.07
C SER A 99 8.21 -19.87 -0.85
N VAL A 100 9.28 -19.62 -1.57
CA VAL A 100 9.38 -18.52 -2.52
C VAL A 100 9.66 -19.05 -3.92
N THR A 101 9.03 -18.49 -4.91
CA THR A 101 9.32 -18.78 -6.32
C THR A 101 10.38 -17.79 -6.80
N VAL A 102 11.44 -18.31 -7.38
CA VAL A 102 12.57 -17.55 -7.92
C VAL A 102 12.81 -17.93 -9.38
N GLY A 103 13.48 -17.07 -10.14
CA GLY A 103 13.70 -17.26 -11.57
C GLY A 103 12.53 -16.77 -12.44
N GLY A 104 12.56 -17.04 -13.75
CA GLY A 104 11.49 -16.65 -14.67
C GLY A 104 11.48 -15.17 -15.09
N GLY A 105 12.53 -14.39 -14.79
CA GLY A 105 12.70 -13.04 -15.33
C GLY A 105 12.92 -13.03 -16.84
N THR A 106 13.21 -11.88 -17.44
CA THR A 106 13.44 -11.70 -18.89
C THR A 106 14.63 -12.51 -19.48
N GLY A 107 15.26 -13.37 -18.67
CA GLY A 107 16.23 -14.38 -19.07
C GLY A 107 15.65 -15.78 -18.94
N ASP A 108 16.10 -16.72 -19.76
CA ASP A 108 15.64 -18.12 -19.90
C ASP A 108 15.71 -19.01 -18.62
N GLY A 109 15.57 -18.44 -17.46
CA GLY A 109 15.58 -19.15 -16.17
C GLY A 109 14.22 -19.80 -15.89
N GLU A 110 14.19 -21.12 -15.69
CA GLU A 110 12.99 -21.80 -15.19
C GLU A 110 12.59 -21.27 -13.80
N LYS A 111 11.29 -21.09 -13.58
CA LYS A 111 10.75 -20.79 -12.26
C LYS A 111 11.00 -21.96 -11.32
N GLN A 112 11.56 -21.69 -10.16
CA GLN A 112 11.84 -22.69 -9.15
C GLN A 112 11.27 -22.26 -7.81
N THR A 113 10.50 -23.12 -7.17
CA THR A 113 10.05 -22.92 -5.80
C THR A 113 11.12 -23.46 -4.84
N VAL A 114 11.61 -22.59 -3.97
CA VAL A 114 12.60 -22.93 -2.95
C VAL A 114 12.08 -22.62 -1.56
N GLU A 115 12.39 -23.49 -0.62
CA GLU A 115 12.15 -23.22 0.80
C GLU A 115 13.32 -22.43 1.40
N ARG A 116 12.99 -21.37 2.11
CA ARG A 116 13.96 -20.54 2.83
C ARG A 116 13.59 -20.50 4.30
N LYS A 117 14.59 -20.68 5.16
CA LYS A 117 14.48 -20.46 6.59
C LYS A 117 14.86 -19.04 6.92
N ILE A 118 13.96 -18.32 7.55
CA ILE A 118 14.09 -16.91 7.84
C ILE A 118 13.72 -16.68 9.31
N MET A 119 14.54 -15.91 10.00
CA MET A 119 14.21 -15.45 11.35
C MET A 119 13.26 -14.27 11.26
N GLY A 120 12.18 -14.32 11.99
CA GLY A 120 11.18 -13.23 11.98
C GLY A 120 10.18 -13.32 13.12
N HIS A 121 9.26 -12.38 13.13
CA HIS A 121 8.19 -12.26 14.13
C HIS A 121 6.87 -12.71 13.51
N ASP A 122 6.18 -13.64 14.18
CA ASP A 122 4.92 -14.21 13.70
C ASP A 122 3.71 -13.44 14.22
N LEU A 123 3.06 -12.64 13.36
CA LEU A 123 1.87 -11.87 13.74
C LEU A 123 0.65 -12.74 14.07
N ASN A 124 0.69 -14.04 13.75
CA ASN A 124 -0.38 -14.94 14.19
C ASN A 124 -0.43 -15.11 15.71
N ASP A 125 0.67 -14.78 16.41
CA ASP A 125 0.72 -14.77 17.87
C ASP A 125 0.15 -13.49 18.49
N CYS A 126 -0.10 -12.44 17.69
CA CYS A 126 -0.73 -11.21 18.15
C CYS A 126 -2.25 -11.29 18.14
N ARG A 127 -2.86 -10.59 19.09
CA ARG A 127 -4.30 -10.35 19.07
C ARG A 127 -4.67 -9.40 17.92
N VAL A 128 -5.61 -9.83 17.09
CA VAL A 128 -6.22 -9.01 16.06
C VAL A 128 -7.23 -8.06 16.72
N LEU A 129 -7.03 -6.76 16.59
CA LEU A 129 -7.94 -5.72 17.09
C LEU A 129 -9.15 -5.53 16.19
N GLY A 130 -9.00 -5.79 14.89
CA GLY A 130 -10.05 -5.75 13.89
C GLY A 130 -9.57 -6.38 12.59
N ASN A 131 -10.52 -6.89 11.81
CA ASN A 131 -10.23 -7.36 10.47
C ASN A 131 -11.47 -7.21 9.58
N PHE A 132 -11.24 -7.06 8.30
CA PHE A 132 -12.28 -7.06 7.28
C PHE A 132 -11.68 -7.33 5.90
N SER A 133 -12.55 -7.61 4.94
CA SER A 133 -12.14 -7.82 3.55
C SER A 133 -13.22 -7.34 2.60
N PHE A 134 -12.80 -7.01 1.38
CA PHE A 134 -13.70 -6.70 0.27
C PHE A 134 -13.07 -7.11 -1.07
N SER A 135 -13.92 -7.36 -2.06
CA SER A 135 -13.51 -7.75 -3.42
C SER A 135 -13.54 -6.56 -4.37
N ALA A 136 -12.62 -6.56 -5.33
CA ALA A 136 -12.64 -5.58 -6.41
C ALA A 136 -13.92 -5.74 -7.25
N GLY A 137 -14.64 -4.62 -7.47
CA GLY A 137 -15.70 -4.50 -8.48
C GLY A 137 -16.93 -5.39 -8.30
N THR A 138 -17.07 -6.16 -7.23
CA THR A 138 -18.20 -7.09 -7.03
C THR A 138 -19.24 -6.58 -6.05
N ASP A 139 -18.91 -5.65 -5.20
CA ASP A 139 -19.83 -5.08 -4.23
C ASP A 139 -20.43 -3.78 -4.77
N LYS A 140 -21.44 -3.93 -5.62
CA LYS A 140 -22.16 -2.78 -6.20
C LYS A 140 -22.90 -1.95 -5.15
N GLU A 141 -23.21 -2.53 -4.02
CA GLU A 141 -23.88 -1.84 -2.91
C GLU A 141 -22.93 -0.88 -2.19
N HIS A 142 -21.64 -1.20 -2.23
CA HIS A 142 -20.63 -0.39 -1.57
C HIS A 142 -19.67 0.31 -2.55
N ASP A 143 -19.64 -0.08 -3.82
CA ASP A 143 -18.77 0.44 -4.91
C ASP A 143 -17.38 0.89 -4.43
N VAL A 144 -16.75 0.00 -3.63
CA VAL A 144 -15.61 0.34 -2.79
C VAL A 144 -14.29 0.30 -3.54
N TYR A 145 -14.25 -0.43 -4.65
CA TYR A 145 -12.99 -0.75 -5.28
C TYR A 145 -13.20 -1.12 -6.75
N SER A 146 -12.86 -0.20 -7.65
CA SER A 146 -13.00 -0.39 -9.10
C SER A 146 -11.69 -0.17 -9.86
N TYR A 147 -10.73 0.53 -9.24
CA TYR A 147 -9.43 0.85 -9.82
C TYR A 147 -8.30 0.18 -9.04
N SER A 148 -7.07 0.34 -9.53
CA SER A 148 -5.90 -0.21 -8.84
C SER A 148 -5.78 0.34 -7.44
N HIS A 149 -5.45 -0.53 -6.49
CA HIS A 149 -5.10 -0.12 -5.14
C HIS A 149 -3.78 0.64 -5.17
N GLN A 150 -3.79 1.86 -4.67
CA GLN A 150 -2.64 2.75 -4.66
C GLN A 150 -2.07 2.97 -3.26
N GLY A 151 -2.76 2.51 -2.23
CA GLY A 151 -2.28 2.55 -0.88
C GLY A 151 -3.38 2.50 0.15
N HIS A 152 -3.00 2.31 1.38
CA HIS A 152 -3.87 2.42 2.53
C HIS A 152 -3.12 3.02 3.71
N GLU A 153 -3.87 3.60 4.65
CA GLU A 153 -3.34 4.24 5.83
C GLU A 153 -4.24 3.96 7.02
N ILE A 154 -3.68 4.00 8.21
CA ILE A 154 -4.41 3.96 9.47
C ILE A 154 -4.15 5.24 10.26
N ASN A 155 -5.22 5.86 10.75
CA ASN A 155 -5.12 6.98 11.66
C ASN A 155 -6.23 6.91 12.72
N GLY A 156 -5.84 6.72 13.97
CA GLY A 156 -6.76 6.41 15.07
C GLY A 156 -7.61 5.18 14.76
N ASP A 157 -8.91 5.33 14.79
CA ASP A 157 -9.90 4.24 14.58
C ASP A 157 -10.31 4.07 13.11
N TYR A 158 -9.64 4.74 12.18
CA TYR A 158 -10.05 4.81 10.79
C TYR A 158 -8.97 4.28 9.85
N ILE A 159 -9.42 3.56 8.83
CA ILE A 159 -8.59 3.04 7.73
C ILE A 159 -8.98 3.77 6.46
N TYR A 160 -8.01 4.38 5.80
CA TYR A 160 -8.14 5.09 4.55
C TYR A 160 -7.65 4.20 3.42
N PHE A 161 -8.50 3.97 2.45
CA PHE A 161 -8.19 3.18 1.28
C PHE A 161 -8.15 4.10 0.06
N TYR A 162 -7.03 4.06 -0.68
CA TYR A 162 -6.82 4.86 -1.86
C TYR A 162 -6.72 3.97 -3.08
N GLU A 163 -7.52 4.28 -4.09
CA GLU A 163 -7.50 3.62 -5.38
C GLU A 163 -7.43 4.63 -6.51
N GLY A 164 -6.89 4.25 -7.64
CA GLY A 164 -6.88 5.12 -8.79
C GLY A 164 -6.11 4.56 -9.97
N ASN A 165 -6.41 5.09 -11.14
CA ASN A 165 -5.68 4.87 -12.38
C ASN A 165 -5.71 6.15 -13.21
N ALA A 166 -4.72 6.31 -14.08
CA ALA A 166 -4.91 7.16 -15.24
C ALA A 166 -5.68 6.36 -16.31
N VAL A 167 -6.75 6.93 -16.79
CA VAL A 167 -7.62 6.32 -17.80
C VAL A 167 -7.60 7.19 -19.04
N GLU A 168 -7.28 6.60 -20.20
CA GLU A 168 -7.32 7.32 -21.46
C GLU A 168 -8.75 7.80 -21.75
N ASN A 169 -8.86 9.04 -22.20
CA ASN A 169 -10.14 9.61 -22.56
C ASN A 169 -10.59 9.07 -23.92
N SER A 170 -11.71 8.34 -23.94
CA SER A 170 -12.27 7.76 -25.18
C SER A 170 -12.70 8.80 -26.20
N ASP A 171 -13.06 10.00 -25.75
CA ASP A 171 -13.54 11.09 -26.61
C ASP A 171 -12.40 11.95 -27.19
N ASP A 172 -11.20 11.82 -26.61
CA ASP A 172 -10.00 12.54 -27.06
C ASP A 172 -8.76 11.67 -26.84
N PRO A 173 -8.48 10.73 -27.75
CA PRO A 173 -7.38 9.79 -27.66
C PRO A 173 -6.01 10.49 -27.48
N GLY A 174 -5.22 9.99 -26.54
CA GLY A 174 -3.94 10.59 -26.16
C GLY A 174 -4.03 11.56 -24.99
N THR A 175 -5.24 11.87 -24.53
CA THR A 175 -5.45 12.58 -23.25
C THR A 175 -5.89 11.61 -22.17
N TYR A 176 -5.65 11.96 -20.89
CA TYR A 176 -5.92 11.09 -19.74
C TYR A 176 -6.76 11.80 -18.68
N GLN A 177 -7.62 11.02 -18.06
CA GLN A 177 -8.33 11.40 -16.84
C GLN A 177 -7.69 10.68 -15.66
N SER A 178 -7.52 11.36 -14.55
CA SER A 178 -7.08 10.73 -13.32
C SER A 178 -8.29 10.28 -12.51
N LYS A 179 -8.52 8.98 -12.45
CA LYS A 179 -9.57 8.37 -11.64
C LYS A 179 -8.97 7.98 -10.29
N ALA A 180 -9.22 8.78 -9.28
CA ALA A 180 -8.71 8.57 -7.93
C ALA A 180 -9.82 8.73 -6.91
N TYR A 181 -9.90 7.79 -5.94
CA TYR A 181 -10.95 7.75 -4.93
C TYR A 181 -10.37 7.38 -3.57
N VAL A 182 -10.97 7.95 -2.53
CA VAL A 182 -10.68 7.60 -1.14
C VAL A 182 -11.95 7.08 -0.49
N THR A 183 -11.83 5.92 0.17
CA THR A 183 -12.87 5.34 1.02
C THR A 183 -12.34 5.22 2.45
N VAL A 184 -13.15 5.51 3.46
CA VAL A 184 -12.75 5.40 4.86
C VAL A 184 -13.60 4.35 5.57
N PHE A 185 -12.93 3.42 6.25
CA PHE A 185 -13.53 2.35 7.03
C PHE A 185 -13.23 2.49 8.51
N ASN A 186 -14.04 1.87 9.34
CA ASN A 186 -13.64 1.55 10.72
C ASN A 186 -12.98 0.15 10.78
N TYR A 187 -12.55 -0.28 11.96
CA TYR A 187 -11.86 -1.57 12.17
C TYR A 187 -12.69 -2.83 11.82
N ASN A 188 -14.01 -2.69 11.68
CA ASN A 188 -14.91 -3.78 11.31
C ASN A 188 -15.27 -3.75 9.82
N GLY A 189 -14.63 -2.91 9.02
CA GLY A 189 -14.91 -2.75 7.60
C GLY A 189 -16.18 -1.99 7.25
N ARG A 190 -16.85 -1.37 8.25
CA ARG A 190 -17.98 -0.49 7.97
C ARG A 190 -17.47 0.81 7.34
N ILE A 191 -18.07 1.19 6.23
CA ILE A 191 -17.77 2.46 5.55
C ILE A 191 -18.24 3.62 6.44
N VAL A 192 -17.29 4.53 6.74
CA VAL A 192 -17.51 5.75 7.50
C VAL A 192 -17.59 6.95 6.58
N VAL A 193 -16.72 6.98 5.56
CA VAL A 193 -16.81 7.93 4.45
C VAL A 193 -16.93 7.11 3.17
N PRO A 194 -18.04 7.29 2.42
CA PRO A 194 -18.23 6.56 1.17
C PRO A 194 -17.14 6.89 0.17
N ARG A 195 -16.98 6.03 -0.82
CA ARG A 195 -16.04 6.21 -1.93
C ARG A 195 -16.21 7.60 -2.54
N THR A 196 -15.20 8.43 -2.37
CA THR A 196 -15.22 9.84 -2.74
C THR A 196 -14.15 10.12 -3.77
N GLU A 197 -14.56 10.66 -4.91
CA GLU A 197 -13.63 11.04 -5.99
C GLU A 197 -12.75 12.22 -5.55
N VAL A 198 -11.47 12.15 -5.89
CA VAL A 198 -10.54 13.28 -5.77
C VAL A 198 -10.73 14.18 -7.00
N ALA A 199 -11.85 14.89 -7.03
CA ALA A 199 -12.33 15.64 -8.20
C ALA A 199 -11.35 16.72 -8.69
N ALA A 200 -10.53 17.27 -7.79
CA ALA A 200 -9.53 18.30 -8.12
C ALA A 200 -8.49 17.84 -9.16
N ILE A 201 -8.33 16.53 -9.34
CA ILE A 201 -7.35 15.95 -10.26
C ILE A 201 -7.99 15.06 -11.33
N ALA A 202 -9.30 15.13 -11.49
CA ALA A 202 -10.04 14.23 -12.37
C ALA A 202 -9.70 14.45 -13.86
N ASP A 203 -9.20 15.61 -14.24
CA ASP A 203 -8.78 15.92 -15.60
C ASP A 203 -7.56 16.87 -15.65
N VAL A 204 -7.07 17.16 -16.84
CA VAL A 204 -5.89 18.02 -17.07
C VAL A 204 -6.09 19.45 -16.53
N ASN A 205 -7.31 19.98 -16.55
CA ASN A 205 -7.59 21.34 -16.05
C ASN A 205 -7.56 21.35 -14.52
N GLY A 206 -8.12 20.31 -13.90
CA GLY A 206 -8.04 20.11 -12.45
C GLY A 206 -6.59 20.02 -11.99
N LEU A 207 -5.79 19.15 -12.62
CA LEU A 207 -4.36 19.04 -12.34
C LEU A 207 -3.63 20.39 -12.47
N ALA A 208 -3.86 21.13 -13.56
CA ALA A 208 -3.26 22.44 -13.78
C ALA A 208 -3.69 23.46 -12.70
N SER A 209 -4.96 23.45 -12.28
CA SER A 209 -5.47 24.35 -11.24
C SER A 209 -4.88 24.08 -9.86
N GLU A 210 -4.47 22.84 -9.58
CA GLU A 210 -3.73 22.45 -8.39
C GLU A 210 -2.22 22.73 -8.49
N GLY A 211 -1.78 23.35 -9.61
CA GLY A 211 -0.40 23.75 -9.81
C GLY A 211 0.51 22.67 -10.38
N PHE A 212 -0.05 21.55 -10.87
CA PHE A 212 0.74 20.54 -11.57
C PHE A 212 1.18 21.05 -12.94
N THR A 213 2.44 20.84 -13.26
CA THR A 213 3.01 21.19 -14.57
C THR A 213 3.02 19.99 -15.54
N GLN A 214 2.93 18.78 -15.02
CA GLN A 214 2.84 17.53 -15.76
C GLN A 214 1.40 17.02 -15.70
N THR A 215 0.62 17.36 -16.72
CA THR A 215 -0.84 17.11 -16.72
C THR A 215 -1.29 16.05 -17.73
N GLY A 216 -0.36 15.47 -18.51
CA GLY A 216 -0.70 14.48 -19.55
C GLY A 216 -1.15 13.13 -19.02
N TYR A 217 -0.80 12.81 -17.78
CA TYR A 217 -1.12 11.53 -17.12
C TYR A 217 -0.91 11.71 -15.64
N ALA A 218 -1.83 11.25 -14.82
CA ALA A 218 -1.66 11.24 -13.37
C ALA A 218 -2.26 9.98 -12.76
N GLU A 219 -1.49 9.31 -11.93
CA GLU A 219 -1.88 8.09 -11.23
C GLU A 219 -1.59 8.25 -9.73
N GLY A 220 -2.51 7.79 -8.88
CA GLY A 220 -2.28 7.71 -7.45
C GLY A 220 -1.18 6.71 -7.13
N GLU A 221 -0.37 6.97 -6.09
CA GLU A 221 0.75 6.10 -5.71
C GLU A 221 0.79 5.81 -4.21
N CYS A 222 0.34 6.72 -3.38
CA CYS A 222 0.33 6.52 -1.93
C CYS A 222 -0.62 7.47 -1.20
N ILE A 223 -0.94 7.11 0.04
CA ILE A 223 -1.77 7.91 0.93
C ILE A 223 -1.13 7.97 2.31
N LYS A 224 -1.21 9.13 2.97
CA LYS A 224 -0.83 9.33 4.37
C LYS A 224 -1.78 10.29 5.04
N VAL A 225 -2.12 10.00 6.30
CA VAL A 225 -2.85 10.92 7.17
C VAL A 225 -1.95 11.29 8.34
N LYS A 226 -1.72 12.58 8.53
CA LYS A 226 -0.90 13.09 9.64
C LYS A 226 -1.32 14.50 10.03
N GLU A 227 -1.38 14.77 11.33
CA GLU A 227 -1.64 16.10 11.88
C GLU A 227 -2.91 16.76 11.30
N GLY A 228 -3.96 15.96 11.09
CA GLY A 228 -5.23 16.43 10.54
C GLY A 228 -5.19 16.76 9.04
N LYS A 229 -4.16 16.33 8.33
CA LYS A 229 -4.02 16.46 6.88
C LYS A 229 -3.99 15.11 6.19
N LEU A 230 -4.59 15.07 5.01
CA LEU A 230 -4.53 13.96 4.07
C LEU A 230 -3.53 14.30 2.97
N TYR A 231 -2.53 13.45 2.80
CA TYR A 231 -1.52 13.54 1.75
C TYR A 231 -1.77 12.44 0.74
N LEU A 232 -1.92 12.80 -0.53
CA LEU A 232 -2.08 11.88 -1.64
C LEU A 232 -0.88 12.02 -2.59
N GLY A 233 -0.08 10.98 -2.69
CA GLY A 233 1.02 10.92 -3.64
C GLY A 233 0.52 10.58 -5.03
N MET A 234 1.10 11.23 -6.03
CA MET A 234 0.74 11.09 -7.43
C MET A 234 2.01 10.95 -8.28
N ALA A 235 1.99 10.03 -9.25
CA ALA A 235 2.96 9.99 -10.34
C ALA A 235 2.34 10.67 -11.58
N CYS A 236 2.95 11.74 -12.04
CA CYS A 236 2.48 12.48 -13.20
C CYS A 236 3.47 12.37 -14.35
N ARG A 237 2.97 12.45 -15.58
CA ARG A 237 3.79 12.48 -16.81
C ARG A 237 3.51 13.75 -17.61
N ASP A 238 4.50 14.15 -18.39
CA ASP A 238 4.38 15.24 -19.33
C ASP A 238 4.00 14.66 -20.71
N GLY A 239 2.73 14.78 -21.07
CA GLY A 239 2.18 14.24 -22.31
C GLY A 239 2.46 12.73 -22.44
N SER A 240 3.00 12.32 -23.58
CA SER A 240 3.40 10.94 -23.89
C SER A 240 4.77 10.54 -23.33
N SER A 241 5.43 11.40 -22.56
CA SER A 241 6.73 11.12 -21.96
C SER A 241 6.66 9.91 -21.01
N SER A 242 7.71 9.10 -21.01
CA SER A 242 7.90 8.03 -20.04
C SER A 242 8.39 8.53 -18.67
N ASN A 243 8.85 9.78 -18.59
CA ASN A 243 9.33 10.36 -17.34
C ASN A 243 8.18 10.56 -16.36
N ARG A 244 8.37 10.09 -15.14
CA ARG A 244 7.42 10.25 -14.04
C ARG A 244 7.94 11.29 -13.06
N TYR A 245 7.04 12.15 -12.62
CA TYR A 245 7.28 13.19 -11.63
C TYR A 245 6.39 12.92 -10.42
N ALA A 246 7.00 12.89 -9.24
CA ALA A 246 6.26 12.73 -8.00
C ALA A 246 5.67 14.07 -7.55
N ASN A 247 4.39 14.07 -7.24
CA ASN A 247 3.67 15.21 -6.69
C ASN A 247 2.88 14.76 -5.45
N ILE A 248 2.58 15.68 -4.56
CA ILE A 248 1.79 15.41 -3.36
C ILE A 248 0.69 16.45 -3.27
N LEU A 249 -0.56 15.98 -3.26
CA LEU A 249 -1.72 16.79 -2.89
C LEU A 249 -1.91 16.76 -1.38
N VAL A 250 -2.27 17.89 -0.81
CA VAL A 250 -2.50 18.02 0.63
C VAL A 250 -3.87 18.63 0.88
N TYR A 251 -4.72 17.89 1.61
CA TYR A 251 -6.04 18.34 2.02
C TYR A 251 -6.11 18.45 3.54
N ASP A 252 -6.84 19.44 4.03
CA ASP A 252 -7.20 19.50 5.45
C ASP A 252 -8.32 18.49 5.73
N CYS A 253 -8.09 17.60 6.70
CA CYS A 253 -9.15 16.73 7.19
C CYS A 253 -10.11 17.57 8.02
N VAL A 254 -11.24 17.99 7.45
CA VAL A 254 -12.26 18.74 8.16
C VAL A 254 -12.93 17.80 9.17
N LYS A 255 -12.77 18.06 10.46
CA LYS A 255 -13.62 17.42 11.46
C LYS A 255 -15.04 17.87 11.19
N LYS A 256 -15.94 16.95 10.79
CA LYS A 256 -17.39 17.24 10.88
C LYS A 256 -17.68 17.55 12.34
N GLN A 257 -18.14 18.77 12.58
CA GLN A 257 -18.70 19.19 13.85
C GLN A 257 -20.01 18.44 14.13
#